data_060b393ef7b945792f2765a119130626
#
_entry.id   060b393ef7b945792f2765a119130626
#
_cell.length_a   1.000
_cell.length_b   1.000
_cell.length_c   1.000
_cell.angle_alpha   90.00
_cell.angle_beta   90.00
_cell.angle_gamma   90.00
#
_symmetry.space_group_name_H-M   'P 1'
#
loop_
_entity.id
_entity.type
_entity.pdbx_description
1 polymer ?
#
loop_
_entity_poly.entity_id
_entity_poly.type
_entity_poly.pdbx_seq_one_letter_code
_entity_poly.pdbx_strand_id
1 'polypeptide(L)'
;MAERFRPLAMAGLAALALVLAGCGDTLESFGGPTMGSTYSIKYVRGASAPDVQTAKAAVEAILAEVDRQMSTYRDDSLVSRFNALPAQSCMELPPPMLELLRYGGELSEQSQGAFDMTVEPLMNLWGFGPQARVEKVPSAEQIAAVRRDVGHRHLRIDGQRLCKDAAVQLDFDSIAAGYTVDAVGERLKELGVRSYLAEITGELKAEGRRPDGTPWRIAIEAPREGQRVAQQVLALDGYGVSTSGDYRNYFEENGQRYSHTFDPRTGAPIDHHLASVTVIDPSTRNADGLSTLLMALGPEEGYRFAEKHRLAALFVSRQGNGFDSRTTPRYEQLFGNQGERP
;
A
#
# COMPACT_ATOMS: atom_id res chain seq x y z
N MET A 1 -19.91 95.38 21.46
CA MET A 1 -19.62 94.04 22.03
C MET A 1 -19.85 92.99 20.99
N ALA A 2 -18.77 92.44 20.46
CA ALA A 2 -18.84 91.44 19.43
C ALA A 2 -18.14 90.18 19.96
N GLU A 3 -18.90 89.15 20.27
CA GLU A 3 -18.36 87.87 20.66
C GLU A 3 -18.07 87.03 19.39
N ARG A 4 -16.79 86.57 19.30
CA ARG A 4 -16.30 85.73 18.21
C ARG A 4 -16.50 84.30 18.60
N PHE A 5 -17.35 83.57 17.85
CA PHE A 5 -17.43 82.11 17.93
C PHE A 5 -16.28 81.51 17.10
N ARG A 6 -15.47 80.63 17.71
CA ARG A 6 -14.48 79.77 17.10
C ARG A 6 -15.14 78.41 16.75
N PRO A 7 -15.00 77.88 15.57
CA PRO A 7 -15.44 76.52 15.30
C PRO A 7 -14.41 75.52 15.84
N LEU A 8 -14.86 74.53 16.60
CA LEU A 8 -14.09 73.31 16.93
C LEU A 8 -13.96 72.44 15.71
N ALA A 9 -12.71 72.15 15.33
CA ALA A 9 -12.40 71.15 14.34
C ALA A 9 -12.54 69.73 14.95
N MET A 10 -13.54 68.95 14.55
CA MET A 10 -13.65 67.54 14.85
C MET A 10 -12.67 66.76 13.96
N ALA A 11 -11.58 66.28 14.55
CA ALA A 11 -10.68 65.32 13.93
C ALA A 11 -11.35 63.95 13.93
N GLY A 12 -11.83 63.52 12.76
CA GLY A 12 -12.34 62.16 12.56
C GLY A 12 -11.21 61.15 12.56
N LEU A 13 -11.12 60.29 13.58
CA LEU A 13 -10.30 59.08 13.56
C LEU A 13 -10.96 58.07 12.61
N ALA A 14 -10.42 57.92 11.41
CA ALA A 14 -10.74 56.79 10.55
C ALA A 14 -10.05 55.54 11.10
N ALA A 15 -10.77 54.70 11.81
CA ALA A 15 -10.31 53.39 12.21
C ALA A 15 -10.23 52.49 10.96
N LEU A 16 -9.01 52.25 10.46
CA LEU A 16 -8.73 51.27 9.40
C LEU A 16 -8.87 49.88 10.02
N ALA A 17 -10.05 49.28 9.89
CA ALA A 17 -10.27 47.87 10.21
C ALA A 17 -9.49 47.03 9.20
N LEU A 18 -8.28 46.57 9.56
CA LEU A 18 -7.62 45.48 8.87
C LEU A 18 -8.51 44.23 9.04
N VAL A 19 -9.26 43.88 7.99
CA VAL A 19 -9.86 42.59 7.85
C VAL A 19 -8.68 41.65 7.59
N LEU A 20 -8.16 41.03 8.64
CA LEU A 20 -7.35 39.80 8.54
C LEU A 20 -8.27 38.74 7.94
N ALA A 21 -8.32 38.65 6.63
CA ALA A 21 -8.80 37.45 5.97
C ALA A 21 -7.85 36.31 6.40
N GLY A 22 -8.23 35.64 7.47
CA GLY A 22 -7.55 34.44 7.91
C GLY A 22 -7.65 33.44 6.78
N CYS A 23 -6.58 33.25 6.02
CA CYS A 23 -6.36 32.05 5.24
C CYS A 23 -6.19 30.91 6.25
N GLY A 24 -7.29 30.44 6.81
CA GLY A 24 -7.30 29.21 7.58
C GLY A 24 -7.00 28.05 6.64
N ASP A 25 -6.19 27.10 7.10
CA ASP A 25 -5.94 25.86 6.39
C ASP A 25 -7.28 25.14 6.09
N THR A 26 -7.48 24.68 4.86
CA THR A 26 -8.69 23.96 4.44
C THR A 26 -8.38 22.51 4.17
N LEU A 27 -9.36 21.64 4.42
CA LEU A 27 -9.28 20.23 4.05
C LEU A 27 -9.80 20.06 2.62
N GLU A 28 -8.91 19.63 1.74
CA GLU A 28 -9.23 19.30 0.34
C GLU A 28 -9.22 17.79 0.14
N SER A 29 -10.00 17.31 -0.84
CA SER A 29 -10.02 15.87 -1.17
C SER A 29 -10.33 15.63 -2.63
N PHE A 30 -9.77 14.54 -3.17
CA PHE A 30 -10.06 14.02 -4.49
C PHE A 30 -9.79 12.51 -4.54
N GLY A 31 -10.25 11.84 -5.57
CA GLY A 31 -10.06 10.41 -5.78
C GLY A 31 -10.51 9.97 -7.16
N GLY A 32 -10.39 8.69 -7.43
CA GLY A 32 -10.77 8.09 -8.71
C GLY A 32 -10.43 6.60 -8.79
N PRO A 33 -10.67 5.97 -9.95
CA PRO A 33 -10.28 4.59 -10.19
C PRO A 33 -8.77 4.49 -10.44
N THR A 34 -8.15 3.40 -10.00
CA THR A 34 -6.75 3.04 -10.30
C THR A 34 -6.51 1.56 -10.03
N MET A 35 -5.61 0.90 -10.77
CA MET A 35 -5.11 -0.47 -10.51
C MET A 35 -6.24 -1.47 -10.18
N GLY A 36 -7.34 -1.46 -10.94
CA GLY A 36 -8.50 -2.32 -10.69
C GLY A 36 -9.34 -1.99 -9.44
N SER A 37 -9.02 -0.91 -8.70
CA SER A 37 -9.67 -0.45 -7.48
C SER A 37 -9.85 1.08 -7.50
N THR A 38 -9.58 1.76 -6.38
CA THR A 38 -9.72 3.22 -6.24
C THR A 38 -8.55 3.81 -5.46
N TYR A 39 -8.36 5.12 -5.65
CA TYR A 39 -7.52 5.94 -4.76
C TYR A 39 -8.32 7.07 -4.13
N SER A 40 -7.86 7.56 -2.97
CA SER A 40 -8.42 8.69 -2.24
C SER A 40 -7.31 9.49 -1.59
N ILE A 41 -7.26 10.79 -1.88
CA ILE A 41 -6.30 11.72 -1.30
C ILE A 41 -7.07 12.78 -0.53
N LYS A 42 -6.69 12.99 0.73
CA LYS A 42 -7.11 14.13 1.54
C LYS A 42 -5.88 14.89 1.96
N TYR A 43 -5.87 16.21 1.80
CA TYR A 43 -4.72 17.03 2.20
C TYR A 43 -5.15 18.36 2.78
N VAL A 44 -4.27 18.92 3.59
CA VAL A 44 -4.48 20.24 4.17
C VAL A 44 -3.88 21.27 3.20
N ARG A 45 -4.76 22.13 2.67
CA ARG A 45 -4.36 23.22 1.80
C ARG A 45 -4.06 24.45 2.65
N GLY A 46 -2.75 24.69 2.87
CA GLY A 46 -2.21 25.94 3.40
C GLY A 46 -1.75 26.87 2.28
N ALA A 47 -1.11 27.97 2.64
CA ALA A 47 -0.70 29.01 1.69
C ALA A 47 0.25 28.54 0.57
N SER A 48 1.08 27.53 0.81
CA SER A 48 2.04 26.97 -0.15
C SER A 48 1.54 25.74 -0.92
N ALA A 49 0.42 25.17 -0.51
CA ALA A 49 -0.11 23.95 -1.12
C ALA A 49 -0.90 24.28 -2.41
N PRO A 50 -0.88 23.36 -3.40
CA PRO A 50 -1.56 23.55 -4.67
C PRO A 50 -3.09 23.50 -4.51
N ASP A 51 -3.80 23.96 -5.54
CA ASP A 51 -5.22 23.66 -5.67
C ASP A 51 -5.47 22.18 -5.99
N VAL A 52 -6.73 21.75 -5.87
CA VAL A 52 -7.15 20.35 -6.07
C VAL A 52 -6.81 19.85 -7.46
N GLN A 53 -6.96 20.66 -8.51
CA GLN A 53 -6.73 20.22 -9.87
C GLN A 53 -5.24 19.95 -10.12
N THR A 54 -4.37 20.84 -9.64
CA THR A 54 -2.91 20.68 -9.73
C THR A 54 -2.43 19.45 -8.92
N ALA A 55 -2.92 19.27 -7.69
CA ALA A 55 -2.59 18.13 -6.87
C ALA A 55 -3.07 16.82 -7.51
N LYS A 56 -4.31 16.80 -8.00
CA LYS A 56 -4.90 15.63 -8.67
C LYS A 56 -4.12 15.25 -9.93
N ALA A 57 -3.83 16.19 -10.79
CA ALA A 57 -3.05 15.92 -12.02
C ALA A 57 -1.66 15.34 -11.70
N ALA A 58 -0.98 15.84 -10.66
CA ALA A 58 0.31 15.31 -10.24
C ALA A 58 0.23 13.87 -9.71
N VAL A 59 -0.82 13.56 -8.94
CA VAL A 59 -1.06 12.20 -8.43
C VAL A 59 -1.42 11.25 -9.57
N GLU A 60 -2.36 11.63 -10.45
CA GLU A 60 -2.77 10.80 -11.57
C GLU A 60 -1.64 10.50 -12.56
N ALA A 61 -0.69 11.42 -12.72
CA ALA A 61 0.52 11.17 -13.51
C ALA A 61 1.38 10.04 -12.92
N ILE A 62 1.52 9.98 -11.59
CA ILE A 62 2.24 8.89 -10.91
C ILE A 62 1.49 7.58 -11.08
N LEU A 63 0.17 7.56 -10.86
CA LEU A 63 -0.66 6.36 -11.02
C LEU A 63 -0.56 5.80 -12.44
N ALA A 64 -0.65 6.66 -13.46
CA ALA A 64 -0.51 6.26 -14.86
C ALA A 64 0.89 5.71 -15.17
N GLU A 65 1.94 6.28 -14.60
CA GLU A 65 3.32 5.81 -14.80
C GLU A 65 3.55 4.44 -14.16
N VAL A 66 3.05 4.22 -12.93
CA VAL A 66 3.13 2.92 -12.26
C VAL A 66 2.34 1.86 -13.04
N ASP A 67 1.13 2.18 -13.50
CA ASP A 67 0.34 1.28 -14.34
C ASP A 67 1.07 0.89 -15.62
N ARG A 68 1.68 1.87 -16.31
CA ARG A 68 2.48 1.65 -17.52
C ARG A 68 3.73 0.79 -17.27
N GLN A 69 4.30 0.85 -16.08
CA GLN A 69 5.52 0.10 -15.77
C GLN A 69 5.22 -1.29 -15.22
N MET A 70 4.26 -1.44 -14.30
CA MET A 70 4.15 -2.58 -13.40
C MET A 70 2.86 -3.40 -13.55
N SER A 71 1.88 -2.94 -14.36
CA SER A 71 0.61 -3.66 -14.52
C SER A 71 0.77 -4.92 -15.37
N THR A 72 0.47 -6.08 -14.79
CA THR A 72 0.39 -7.37 -15.51
C THR A 72 -0.88 -7.49 -16.36
N TYR A 73 -1.86 -6.59 -16.17
CA TYR A 73 -3.10 -6.52 -16.94
C TYR A 73 -3.00 -5.69 -18.22
N ARG A 74 -1.82 -5.12 -18.50
CA ARG A 74 -1.51 -4.37 -19.72
C ARG A 74 -0.46 -5.09 -20.53
N ASP A 75 -0.75 -5.41 -21.78
CA ASP A 75 0.20 -6.07 -22.68
C ASP A 75 1.41 -5.18 -23.04
N ASP A 76 1.24 -3.85 -23.00
CA ASP A 76 2.25 -2.85 -23.33
C ASP A 76 3.08 -2.38 -22.13
N SER A 77 2.82 -2.87 -20.93
CA SER A 77 3.59 -2.51 -19.73
C SER A 77 5.03 -3.06 -19.79
N LEU A 78 5.92 -2.44 -19.01
CA LEU A 78 7.31 -2.92 -18.94
C LEU A 78 7.40 -4.32 -18.32
N VAL A 79 6.58 -4.61 -17.28
CA VAL A 79 6.56 -5.93 -16.67
C VAL A 79 6.06 -7.00 -17.65
N SER A 80 4.97 -6.75 -18.39
CA SER A 80 4.44 -7.70 -19.38
C SER A 80 5.43 -7.96 -20.51
N ARG A 81 6.12 -6.91 -20.97
CA ARG A 81 7.19 -7.04 -21.97
C ARG A 81 8.37 -7.87 -21.45
N PHE A 82 8.79 -7.68 -20.19
CA PHE A 82 9.82 -8.51 -19.57
C PHE A 82 9.33 -9.96 -19.41
N ASN A 83 8.11 -10.16 -18.97
CA ASN A 83 7.51 -11.49 -18.78
C ASN A 83 7.46 -12.28 -20.09
N ALA A 84 7.19 -11.62 -21.21
CA ALA A 84 7.17 -12.24 -22.54
C ALA A 84 8.55 -12.63 -23.11
N LEU A 85 9.66 -12.17 -22.53
CA LEU A 85 11.00 -12.54 -22.98
C LEU A 85 11.29 -14.01 -22.67
N PRO A 86 12.05 -14.72 -23.54
CA PRO A 86 12.52 -16.07 -23.24
C PRO A 86 13.57 -16.08 -22.12
N ALA A 87 13.86 -17.27 -21.59
CA ALA A 87 15.01 -17.47 -20.70
C ALA A 87 16.31 -16.96 -21.36
N GLN A 88 17.32 -16.64 -20.55
CA GLN A 88 18.62 -16.08 -20.98
C GLN A 88 18.49 -14.68 -21.63
N SER A 89 17.48 -13.91 -21.26
CA SER A 89 17.24 -12.56 -21.78
C SER A 89 17.49 -11.49 -20.73
N CYS A 90 17.76 -10.27 -21.20
CA CYS A 90 17.89 -9.08 -20.37
C CYS A 90 17.07 -7.93 -20.97
N MET A 91 16.56 -7.05 -20.10
CA MET A 91 15.83 -5.83 -20.49
C MET A 91 16.24 -4.66 -19.59
N GLU A 92 16.37 -3.46 -20.15
CA GLU A 92 16.52 -2.24 -19.37
C GLU A 92 15.21 -1.90 -18.66
N LEU A 93 15.30 -1.60 -17.36
CA LEU A 93 14.18 -1.18 -16.53
C LEU A 93 14.50 0.14 -15.84
N PRO A 94 13.48 0.98 -15.59
CA PRO A 94 13.66 2.23 -14.87
C PRO A 94 14.10 1.99 -13.41
N PRO A 95 14.84 2.95 -12.82
CA PRO A 95 15.36 2.80 -11.46
C PRO A 95 14.34 2.37 -10.40
N PRO A 96 13.08 2.89 -10.39
CA PRO A 96 12.09 2.47 -9.42
C PRO A 96 11.76 0.97 -9.48
N MET A 97 11.62 0.40 -10.67
CA MET A 97 11.36 -1.05 -10.81
C MET A 97 12.54 -1.87 -10.29
N LEU A 98 13.79 -1.45 -10.60
CA LEU A 98 14.99 -2.13 -10.11
C LEU A 98 15.15 -2.02 -8.60
N GLU A 99 14.74 -0.91 -7.99
CA GLU A 99 14.72 -0.75 -6.54
C GLU A 99 13.73 -1.70 -5.88
N LEU A 100 12.51 -1.81 -6.42
CA LEU A 100 11.49 -2.73 -5.93
C LEU A 100 11.94 -4.20 -6.09
N LEU A 101 12.61 -4.54 -7.19
CA LEU A 101 13.16 -5.88 -7.40
C LEU A 101 14.29 -6.23 -6.43
N ARG A 102 15.17 -5.27 -6.07
CA ARG A 102 16.16 -5.49 -5.02
C ARG A 102 15.49 -5.72 -3.67
N TYR A 103 14.54 -4.87 -3.32
CA TYR A 103 13.79 -5.01 -2.07
C TYR A 103 13.02 -6.34 -2.01
N GLY A 104 12.31 -6.71 -3.08
CA GLY A 104 11.62 -8.00 -3.17
C GLY A 104 12.58 -9.20 -3.08
N GLY A 105 13.78 -9.09 -3.66
CA GLY A 105 14.84 -10.10 -3.53
C GLY A 105 15.32 -10.23 -2.07
N GLU A 106 15.53 -9.13 -1.36
CA GLU A 106 15.87 -9.12 0.06
C GLU A 106 14.80 -9.79 0.92
N LEU A 107 13.51 -9.49 0.66
CA LEU A 107 12.39 -10.14 1.34
C LEU A 107 12.34 -11.66 1.04
N SER A 108 12.60 -12.05 -0.20
CA SER A 108 12.66 -13.45 -0.59
C SER A 108 13.78 -14.20 0.14
N GLU A 109 14.99 -13.63 0.20
CA GLU A 109 16.12 -14.21 0.93
C GLU A 109 15.82 -14.32 2.44
N GLN A 110 15.31 -13.25 3.07
CA GLN A 110 15.01 -13.23 4.50
C GLN A 110 13.91 -14.21 4.89
N SER A 111 12.93 -14.44 4.01
CA SER A 111 11.79 -15.37 4.21
C SER A 111 12.04 -16.79 3.70
N GLN A 112 13.25 -17.07 3.18
CA GLN A 112 13.58 -18.34 2.55
C GLN A 112 12.61 -18.71 1.41
N GLY A 113 12.20 -17.70 0.63
CA GLY A 113 11.32 -17.84 -0.52
C GLY A 113 9.83 -17.85 -0.22
N ALA A 114 9.39 -17.56 1.01
CA ALA A 114 7.95 -17.38 1.29
C ALA A 114 7.36 -16.13 0.66
N PHE A 115 8.18 -15.12 0.41
CA PHE A 115 7.87 -13.98 -0.46
C PHE A 115 8.68 -14.10 -1.73
N ASP A 116 8.05 -14.00 -2.91
CA ASP A 116 8.76 -13.99 -4.18
C ASP A 116 7.94 -13.27 -5.26
N MET A 117 8.54 -12.28 -5.90
CA MET A 117 7.91 -11.51 -6.98
C MET A 117 7.82 -12.27 -8.31
N THR A 118 8.31 -13.50 -8.38
CA THR A 118 8.22 -14.33 -9.58
C THR A 118 7.05 -15.32 -9.57
N VAL A 119 6.04 -15.05 -8.72
CA VAL A 119 4.87 -15.94 -8.52
C VAL A 119 3.83 -15.91 -9.64
N GLU A 120 3.92 -14.99 -10.60
CA GLU A 120 2.94 -14.81 -11.68
C GLU A 120 2.55 -16.13 -12.40
N PRO A 121 3.48 -17.06 -12.73
CA PRO A 121 3.12 -18.34 -13.35
C PRO A 121 2.24 -19.21 -12.44
N LEU A 122 2.46 -19.17 -11.12
CA LEU A 122 1.61 -19.89 -10.16
C LEU A 122 0.23 -19.23 -10.04
N MET A 123 0.17 -17.90 -9.98
CA MET A 123 -1.10 -17.18 -9.95
C MET A 123 -1.95 -17.49 -11.19
N ASN A 124 -1.35 -17.50 -12.38
CA ASN A 124 -2.02 -17.87 -13.62
C ASN A 124 -2.50 -19.34 -13.61
N LEU A 125 -1.68 -20.26 -13.10
CA LEU A 125 -2.03 -21.69 -13.01
C LEU A 125 -3.26 -21.94 -12.12
N TRP A 126 -3.37 -21.22 -11.00
CA TRP A 126 -4.47 -21.32 -10.05
C TRP A 126 -5.69 -20.45 -10.40
N GLY A 127 -5.59 -19.63 -11.47
CA GLY A 127 -6.69 -18.77 -11.94
C GLY A 127 -6.82 -17.40 -11.22
N PHE A 128 -5.78 -16.95 -10.52
CA PHE A 128 -5.72 -15.63 -9.88
C PHE A 128 -4.98 -14.57 -10.69
N GLY A 129 -4.19 -14.98 -11.69
CA GLY A 129 -3.45 -14.07 -12.56
C GLY A 129 -4.34 -13.36 -13.60
N PRO A 130 -3.77 -12.47 -14.43
CA PRO A 130 -4.49 -11.65 -15.41
C PRO A 130 -5.07 -12.47 -16.58
N GLN A 131 -4.62 -13.71 -16.80
CA GLN A 131 -5.13 -14.58 -17.84
C GLN A 131 -6.54 -15.11 -17.49
N ALA A 132 -7.25 -15.65 -18.47
CA ALA A 132 -8.61 -16.15 -18.30
C ALA A 132 -8.72 -17.09 -17.09
N ARG A 133 -9.57 -16.74 -16.16
CA ARG A 133 -9.76 -17.44 -14.89
C ARG A 133 -10.33 -18.84 -15.14
N VAL A 134 -9.62 -19.84 -14.75
CA VAL A 134 -10.12 -21.21 -14.61
C VAL A 134 -10.00 -21.55 -13.13
N GLU A 135 -11.11 -21.38 -12.38
CA GLU A 135 -11.17 -21.73 -10.96
C GLU A 135 -11.08 -23.25 -10.81
N LYS A 136 -9.85 -23.75 -10.72
CA LYS A 136 -9.56 -25.18 -10.68
C LYS A 136 -8.28 -25.43 -9.88
N VAL A 137 -8.31 -26.43 -9.02
CA VAL A 137 -7.13 -26.91 -8.33
C VAL A 137 -6.23 -27.64 -9.33
N PRO A 138 -4.98 -27.16 -9.58
CA PRO A 138 -4.05 -27.83 -10.48
C PRO A 138 -3.54 -29.15 -9.93
N SER A 139 -3.10 -30.06 -10.81
CA SER A 139 -2.45 -31.30 -10.37
C SER A 139 -1.06 -31.03 -9.79
N ALA A 140 -0.56 -31.94 -8.95
CA ALA A 140 0.77 -31.84 -8.36
C ALA A 140 1.87 -31.75 -9.43
N GLU A 141 1.68 -32.43 -10.57
CA GLU A 141 2.62 -32.39 -11.71
C GLU A 141 2.62 -31.01 -12.39
N GLN A 142 1.45 -30.38 -12.54
CA GLN A 142 1.34 -29.02 -13.10
C GLN A 142 2.02 -28.00 -12.17
N ILE A 143 1.77 -28.09 -10.87
CA ILE A 143 2.42 -27.22 -9.86
C ILE A 143 3.94 -27.42 -9.90
N ALA A 144 4.42 -28.67 -9.89
CA ALA A 144 5.85 -28.99 -9.94
C ALA A 144 6.51 -28.50 -11.24
N ALA A 145 5.81 -28.54 -12.36
CA ALA A 145 6.31 -28.03 -13.63
C ALA A 145 6.49 -26.50 -13.60
N VAL A 146 5.49 -25.77 -13.15
CA VAL A 146 5.51 -24.29 -13.10
C VAL A 146 6.51 -23.77 -12.07
N ARG A 147 6.66 -24.42 -10.92
CA ARG A 147 7.61 -24.04 -9.87
C ARG A 147 9.08 -24.01 -10.32
N ARG A 148 9.44 -24.66 -11.42
CA ARG A 148 10.81 -24.60 -11.97
C ARG A 148 11.18 -23.21 -12.45
N ASP A 149 10.19 -22.47 -12.91
CA ASP A 149 10.31 -21.11 -13.42
C ASP A 149 9.89 -20.05 -12.36
N VAL A 150 9.94 -20.41 -11.07
CA VAL A 150 9.67 -19.51 -9.94
C VAL A 150 10.89 -19.44 -9.05
N GLY A 151 11.23 -18.25 -8.62
CA GLY A 151 12.32 -17.99 -7.69
C GLY A 151 13.17 -16.79 -8.10
N HIS A 152 13.34 -15.84 -7.18
CA HIS A 152 14.15 -14.63 -7.39
C HIS A 152 15.61 -14.94 -7.77
N ARG A 153 16.10 -16.14 -7.42
CA ARG A 153 17.44 -16.62 -7.79
C ARG A 153 17.69 -16.67 -9.31
N HIS A 154 16.62 -16.69 -10.09
CA HIS A 154 16.66 -16.68 -11.56
C HIS A 154 16.81 -15.27 -12.13
N LEU A 155 16.82 -14.26 -11.27
CA LEU A 155 16.94 -12.85 -11.64
C LEU A 155 18.31 -12.31 -11.28
N ARG A 156 18.87 -11.48 -12.16
CA ARG A 156 20.13 -10.77 -11.91
C ARG A 156 20.02 -9.34 -12.40
N ILE A 157 20.27 -8.41 -11.52
CA ILE A 157 20.35 -6.98 -11.87
C ILE A 157 21.80 -6.66 -12.23
N ASP A 158 22.00 -6.10 -13.42
CA ASP A 158 23.27 -5.69 -13.99
C ASP A 158 23.19 -4.24 -14.48
N GLY A 159 23.63 -3.30 -13.64
CA GLY A 159 23.44 -1.88 -13.86
C GLY A 159 21.94 -1.50 -13.90
N GLN A 160 21.48 -1.06 -15.06
CA GLN A 160 20.06 -0.75 -15.31
C GLN A 160 19.30 -1.89 -16.03
N ARG A 161 19.90 -3.06 -16.13
CA ARG A 161 19.30 -4.19 -16.81
C ARG A 161 18.89 -5.26 -15.81
N LEU A 162 17.69 -5.79 -16.00
CA LEU A 162 17.24 -7.03 -15.38
C LEU A 162 17.43 -8.18 -16.35
N CYS A 163 18.13 -9.21 -15.92
CA CYS A 163 18.35 -10.45 -16.67
C CYS A 163 17.66 -11.62 -16.00
N LYS A 164 17.18 -12.58 -16.77
CA LYS A 164 16.62 -13.85 -16.29
C LYS A 164 17.27 -15.05 -16.97
N ASP A 165 17.54 -16.10 -16.20
CA ASP A 165 18.12 -17.35 -16.70
C ASP A 165 17.09 -18.48 -16.91
N ALA A 166 15.87 -18.32 -16.36
CA ALA A 166 14.71 -19.17 -16.54
C ALA A 166 13.52 -18.37 -17.11
N ALA A 167 12.41 -19.03 -17.41
CA ALA A 167 11.20 -18.39 -17.96
C ALA A 167 10.35 -17.72 -16.87
N VAL A 168 11.00 -17.10 -15.87
CA VAL A 168 10.31 -16.40 -14.76
C VAL A 168 9.44 -15.27 -15.28
N GLN A 169 8.33 -15.04 -14.59
CA GLN A 169 7.42 -13.93 -14.82
C GLN A 169 7.22 -13.17 -13.51
N LEU A 170 7.31 -11.85 -13.58
CA LEU A 170 7.23 -10.94 -12.45
C LEU A 170 5.81 -10.48 -12.19
N ASP A 171 5.49 -10.36 -10.91
CA ASP A 171 4.33 -9.67 -10.40
C ASP A 171 4.77 -8.65 -9.33
N PHE A 172 4.26 -7.43 -9.42
CA PHE A 172 4.55 -6.34 -8.49
C PHE A 172 3.40 -6.07 -7.50
N ASP A 173 2.28 -6.77 -7.59
CA ASP A 173 1.06 -6.48 -6.82
C ASP A 173 1.29 -6.48 -5.29
N SER A 174 2.29 -7.23 -4.82
CA SER A 174 2.65 -7.31 -3.41
C SER A 174 3.44 -6.12 -2.84
N ILE A 175 3.85 -5.15 -3.68
CA ILE A 175 4.66 -3.98 -3.25
C ILE A 175 4.39 -2.71 -4.06
N ALA A 176 3.71 -2.79 -5.20
CA ALA A 176 3.51 -1.65 -6.10
C ALA A 176 2.54 -0.62 -5.50
N ALA A 177 1.51 -1.06 -4.80
CA ALA A 177 0.54 -0.15 -4.19
C ALA A 177 1.19 0.67 -3.06
N GLY A 178 1.92 0.02 -2.17
CA GLY A 178 2.66 0.70 -1.10
C GLY A 178 3.74 1.65 -1.62
N TYR A 179 4.47 1.24 -2.67
CA TYR A 179 5.41 2.12 -3.37
C TYR A 179 4.69 3.36 -3.94
N THR A 180 3.54 3.17 -4.55
CA THR A 180 2.77 4.26 -5.15
C THR A 180 2.28 5.26 -4.11
N VAL A 181 1.84 4.78 -2.95
CA VAL A 181 1.47 5.65 -1.81
C VAL A 181 2.66 6.49 -1.36
N ASP A 182 3.85 5.90 -1.22
CA ASP A 182 5.06 6.64 -0.84
C ASP A 182 5.44 7.67 -1.92
N ALA A 183 5.42 7.31 -3.20
CA ALA A 183 5.72 8.23 -4.32
C ALA A 183 4.74 9.41 -4.38
N VAL A 184 3.46 9.16 -4.17
CA VAL A 184 2.41 10.19 -4.08
C VAL A 184 2.66 11.10 -2.87
N GLY A 185 2.98 10.54 -1.72
CA GLY A 185 3.32 11.31 -0.52
C GLY A 185 4.49 12.27 -0.73
N GLU A 186 5.58 11.78 -1.33
CA GLU A 186 6.74 12.62 -1.65
C GLU A 186 6.38 13.72 -2.66
N ARG A 187 5.58 13.39 -3.69
CA ARG A 187 5.13 14.39 -4.66
C ARG A 187 4.26 15.48 -4.03
N LEU A 188 3.37 15.12 -3.11
CA LEU A 188 2.57 16.09 -2.37
C LEU A 188 3.45 17.02 -1.52
N LYS A 189 4.49 16.48 -0.87
CA LYS A 189 5.49 17.28 -0.11
C LYS A 189 6.26 18.24 -1.01
N GLU A 190 6.72 17.81 -2.18
CA GLU A 190 7.38 18.65 -3.17
C GLU A 190 6.49 19.81 -3.64
N LEU A 191 5.18 19.59 -3.72
CA LEU A 191 4.18 20.59 -4.04
C LEU A 191 3.82 21.51 -2.87
N GLY A 192 4.46 21.36 -1.69
CA GLY A 192 4.25 22.19 -0.52
C GLY A 192 3.13 21.71 0.42
N VAL A 193 2.57 20.53 0.20
CA VAL A 193 1.61 19.89 1.13
C VAL A 193 2.38 19.34 2.33
N ARG A 194 1.97 19.72 3.55
CA ARG A 194 2.62 19.28 4.79
C ARG A 194 1.80 18.26 5.58
N SER A 195 0.53 18.12 5.25
CA SER A 195 -0.36 17.19 5.93
C SER A 195 -1.32 16.55 4.93
N TYR A 196 -1.35 15.22 4.92
CA TYR A 196 -2.19 14.44 4.01
C TYR A 196 -2.53 13.06 4.57
N LEU A 197 -3.60 12.49 4.04
CA LEU A 197 -3.93 11.06 4.09
C LEU A 197 -4.10 10.60 2.63
N ALA A 198 -3.18 9.76 2.18
CA ALA A 198 -3.23 9.13 0.87
C ALA A 198 -3.60 7.64 1.03
N GLU A 199 -4.56 7.18 0.26
CA GLU A 199 -4.98 5.78 0.17
C GLU A 199 -5.00 5.37 -1.29
N ILE A 200 -4.37 4.26 -1.63
CA ILE A 200 -4.33 3.68 -2.97
C ILE A 200 -4.53 2.19 -2.83
N THR A 201 -5.64 1.67 -3.39
CA THR A 201 -6.04 0.24 -3.41
C THR A 201 -6.20 -0.43 -2.05
N GLY A 202 -6.11 0.32 -0.96
CA GLY A 202 -6.19 -0.17 0.43
C GLY A 202 -4.97 0.14 1.26
N GLU A 203 -3.81 0.32 0.64
CA GLU A 203 -2.58 0.80 1.28
C GLU A 203 -2.71 2.30 1.52
N LEU A 204 -2.26 2.75 2.68
CA LEU A 204 -2.42 4.15 3.06
C LEU A 204 -1.21 4.70 3.81
N LYS A 205 -1.04 6.04 3.73
CA LYS A 205 -0.08 6.80 4.52
C LYS A 205 -0.69 8.10 5.02
N ALA A 206 -0.43 8.41 6.28
CA ALA A 206 -0.80 9.67 6.88
C ALA A 206 0.44 10.45 7.31
N GLU A 207 0.43 11.74 7.06
CA GLU A 207 1.49 12.69 7.48
C GLU A 207 0.85 13.95 8.04
N GLY A 208 1.40 14.49 9.14
CA GLY A 208 0.94 15.72 9.76
C GLY A 208 -0.45 15.58 10.42
N ARG A 209 -1.16 16.70 10.52
CA ARG A 209 -2.44 16.80 11.24
C ARG A 209 -3.50 17.47 10.40
N ARG A 210 -4.74 17.22 10.71
CA ARG A 210 -5.92 17.88 10.12
C ARG A 210 -5.96 19.38 10.47
N PRO A 211 -6.76 20.20 9.76
CA PRO A 211 -6.84 21.63 10.01
C PRO A 211 -7.26 22.00 11.44
N ASP A 212 -8.03 21.13 12.10
CA ASP A 212 -8.47 21.28 13.49
C ASP A 212 -7.41 20.85 14.52
N GLY A 213 -6.19 20.47 14.07
CA GLY A 213 -5.09 20.01 14.90
C GLY A 213 -5.21 18.55 15.36
N THR A 214 -6.30 17.86 15.02
CA THR A 214 -6.46 16.44 15.36
C THR A 214 -5.58 15.55 14.44
N PRO A 215 -5.13 14.36 14.89
CA PRO A 215 -4.40 13.43 14.05
C PRO A 215 -5.31 12.82 12.98
N TRP A 216 -4.70 12.33 11.90
CA TRP A 216 -5.38 11.46 10.95
C TRP A 216 -5.76 10.15 11.64
N ARG A 217 -7.03 9.76 11.51
CA ARG A 217 -7.52 8.49 12.07
C ARG A 217 -7.89 7.56 10.94
N ILE A 218 -7.38 6.33 11.02
CA ILE A 218 -7.70 5.25 10.07
C ILE A 218 -8.30 4.08 10.83
N ALA A 219 -9.15 3.32 10.16
CA ALA A 219 -9.67 2.06 10.68
C ALA A 219 -8.93 0.88 10.04
N ILE A 220 -8.39 0.00 10.86
CA ILE A 220 -8.01 -1.35 10.45
C ILE A 220 -9.30 -2.16 10.36
N GLU A 221 -9.56 -2.79 9.22
CA GLU A 221 -10.79 -3.53 8.97
C GLU A 221 -10.70 -4.95 9.58
N ALA A 222 -11.78 -5.39 10.20
CA ALA A 222 -11.91 -6.78 10.62
C ALA A 222 -12.06 -7.69 9.39
N PRO A 223 -11.45 -8.90 9.36
CA PRO A 223 -11.50 -9.80 8.20
C PRO A 223 -12.85 -10.51 8.05
N ARG A 224 -13.95 -9.75 7.97
CA ARG A 224 -15.32 -10.23 7.80
C ARG A 224 -15.77 -10.09 6.36
N GLU A 225 -16.27 -11.17 5.79
CA GLU A 225 -16.79 -11.18 4.43
C GLU A 225 -18.03 -10.29 4.28
N GLY A 226 -18.05 -9.46 3.23
CA GLY A 226 -19.19 -8.61 2.89
C GLY A 226 -19.50 -7.48 3.88
N GLN A 227 -18.71 -7.29 4.93
CA GLN A 227 -18.92 -6.26 5.94
C GLN A 227 -17.64 -5.44 6.17
N ARG A 228 -17.77 -4.11 6.18
CA ARG A 228 -16.69 -3.20 6.59
C ARG A 228 -16.90 -2.81 8.05
N VAL A 229 -16.31 -3.58 8.95
CA VAL A 229 -16.34 -3.32 10.39
C VAL A 229 -14.94 -2.98 10.85
N ALA A 230 -14.78 -1.91 11.61
CA ALA A 230 -13.48 -1.55 12.17
C ALA A 230 -13.08 -2.58 13.25
N GLN A 231 -11.90 -3.17 13.09
CA GLN A 231 -11.23 -3.96 14.11
C GLN A 231 -10.60 -3.05 15.16
N GLN A 232 -9.97 -1.98 14.70
CA GLN A 232 -9.29 -1.00 15.52
C GLN A 232 -9.21 0.34 14.79
N VAL A 233 -9.22 1.46 15.53
CA VAL A 233 -8.98 2.80 14.99
C VAL A 233 -7.68 3.33 15.53
N LEU A 234 -6.79 3.78 14.63
CA LEU A 234 -5.46 4.32 14.96
C LEU A 234 -5.32 5.77 14.54
N ALA A 235 -4.59 6.53 15.33
CA ALA A 235 -4.11 7.86 14.97
C ALA A 235 -2.72 7.71 14.35
N LEU A 236 -2.53 8.22 13.15
CA LEU A 236 -1.29 8.12 12.39
C LEU A 236 -0.68 9.47 12.08
N ASP A 237 0.65 9.54 12.13
CA ASP A 237 1.47 10.65 11.68
C ASP A 237 2.85 10.11 11.31
N GLY A 238 3.23 10.21 10.03
CA GLY A 238 4.50 9.70 9.50
C GLY A 238 4.56 8.19 9.25
N TYR A 239 3.42 7.50 9.22
CA TYR A 239 3.35 6.05 9.01
C TYR A 239 2.47 5.65 7.83
N GLY A 240 2.92 4.61 7.13
CA GLY A 240 2.15 3.83 6.17
C GLY A 240 1.55 2.59 6.80
N VAL A 241 0.46 2.11 6.23
CA VAL A 241 -0.25 0.90 6.67
C VAL A 241 -0.62 0.08 5.45
N SER A 242 -0.39 -1.21 5.50
CA SER A 242 -0.89 -2.20 4.55
C SER A 242 -1.47 -3.40 5.27
N THR A 243 -2.49 -4.02 4.68
CA THR A 243 -3.15 -5.21 5.22
C THR A 243 -3.31 -6.27 4.14
N SER A 244 -2.61 -7.38 4.29
CA SER A 244 -2.83 -8.59 3.51
C SER A 244 -3.88 -9.49 4.18
N GLY A 245 -4.73 -10.15 3.38
CA GLY A 245 -5.77 -11.03 3.91
C GLY A 245 -6.34 -11.99 2.86
N ASP A 246 -6.89 -13.10 3.31
CA ASP A 246 -7.41 -14.19 2.48
C ASP A 246 -8.93 -14.14 2.25
N TYR A 247 -9.61 -13.09 2.73
CA TYR A 247 -11.07 -13.03 2.81
C TYR A 247 -11.75 -12.27 1.65
N ARG A 248 -10.97 -11.62 0.77
CA ARG A 248 -11.52 -10.81 -0.35
C ARG A 248 -11.44 -11.49 -1.70
N ASN A 249 -10.33 -12.17 -2.00
CA ASN A 249 -10.07 -12.79 -3.28
C ASN A 249 -9.72 -14.27 -3.07
N TYR A 250 -10.72 -15.14 -3.26
CA TYR A 250 -10.61 -16.59 -3.08
C TYR A 250 -11.66 -17.32 -3.94
N PHE A 251 -11.46 -18.60 -4.15
CA PHE A 251 -12.49 -19.51 -4.62
C PHE A 251 -12.61 -20.72 -3.70
N GLU A 252 -13.70 -21.47 -3.81
CA GLU A 252 -13.92 -22.70 -3.03
C GLU A 252 -14.10 -23.89 -3.97
N GLU A 253 -13.40 -24.98 -3.68
CA GLU A 253 -13.56 -26.26 -4.37
C GLU A 253 -13.61 -27.39 -3.34
N ASN A 254 -14.62 -28.25 -3.42
CA ASN A 254 -14.85 -29.39 -2.50
C ASN A 254 -14.86 -28.99 -1.01
N GLY A 255 -15.37 -27.79 -0.68
CA GLY A 255 -15.42 -27.28 0.69
C GLY A 255 -14.09 -26.74 1.24
N GLN A 256 -13.05 -26.69 0.40
CA GLN A 256 -11.77 -26.07 0.73
C GLN A 256 -11.66 -24.71 0.05
N ARG A 257 -11.18 -23.71 0.80
CA ARG A 257 -10.92 -22.36 0.33
C ARG A 257 -9.49 -22.24 -0.19
N TYR A 258 -9.35 -21.57 -1.33
CA TYR A 258 -8.08 -21.24 -1.95
C TYR A 258 -8.01 -19.72 -2.16
N SER A 259 -7.09 -19.04 -1.47
CA SER A 259 -6.91 -17.60 -1.55
C SER A 259 -5.90 -17.21 -2.63
N HIS A 260 -5.91 -15.94 -3.02
CA HIS A 260 -4.91 -15.39 -3.94
C HIS A 260 -3.51 -15.21 -3.32
N THR A 261 -3.35 -15.43 -2.02
CA THR A 261 -2.04 -15.38 -1.36
C THR A 261 -1.36 -16.73 -1.44
N PHE A 262 -0.16 -16.75 -2.00
CA PHE A 262 0.61 -17.98 -2.25
C PHE A 262 1.79 -18.11 -1.29
N ASP A 263 2.13 -19.37 -1.01
CA ASP A 263 3.48 -19.73 -0.56
C ASP A 263 4.26 -20.29 -1.76
N PRO A 264 5.20 -19.53 -2.34
CA PRO A 264 5.98 -19.99 -3.50
C PRO A 264 6.79 -21.25 -3.21
N ARG A 265 7.11 -21.53 -1.94
CA ARG A 265 7.84 -22.72 -1.49
C ARG A 265 7.03 -24.00 -1.74
N THR A 266 5.70 -23.91 -1.60
CA THR A 266 4.78 -25.04 -1.90
C THR A 266 4.23 -24.98 -3.32
N GLY A 267 4.11 -23.77 -3.89
CA GLY A 267 3.47 -23.50 -5.17
C GLY A 267 1.94 -23.51 -5.10
N ALA A 268 1.39 -23.38 -3.91
CA ALA A 268 -0.04 -23.39 -3.63
C ALA A 268 -0.47 -22.17 -2.83
N PRO A 269 -1.76 -21.80 -2.85
CA PRO A 269 -2.34 -20.89 -1.89
C PRO A 269 -2.07 -21.32 -0.45
N ILE A 270 -1.94 -20.34 0.46
CA ILE A 270 -1.83 -20.60 1.90
C ILE A 270 -3.07 -21.35 2.42
N ASP A 271 -2.88 -22.25 3.40
CA ASP A 271 -3.92 -23.11 3.96
C ASP A 271 -4.09 -23.01 5.49
N HIS A 272 -3.39 -22.04 6.13
CA HIS A 272 -3.46 -21.81 7.56
C HIS A 272 -4.64 -20.91 7.95
N HIS A 273 -4.90 -20.80 9.27
CA HIS A 273 -6.05 -20.06 9.82
C HIS A 273 -5.85 -18.54 9.98
N LEU A 274 -4.71 -17.98 9.58
CA LEU A 274 -4.48 -16.53 9.57
C LEU A 274 -5.40 -15.88 8.55
N ALA A 275 -6.24 -14.94 9.00
CA ALA A 275 -7.22 -14.26 8.17
C ALA A 275 -6.68 -12.93 7.59
N SER A 276 -5.88 -12.21 8.39
CA SER A 276 -5.21 -10.99 7.92
C SER A 276 -3.98 -10.64 8.76
N VAL A 277 -3.08 -9.90 8.13
CA VAL A 277 -1.93 -9.25 8.80
C VAL A 277 -1.89 -7.79 8.37
N THR A 278 -1.90 -6.90 9.36
CA THR A 278 -1.65 -5.46 9.14
C THR A 278 -0.25 -5.13 9.59
N VAL A 279 0.53 -4.47 8.74
CA VAL A 279 1.86 -3.95 9.06
C VAL A 279 1.83 -2.43 9.02
N ILE A 280 2.51 -1.79 9.98
CA ILE A 280 2.65 -0.34 10.08
C ILE A 280 4.15 -0.02 10.06
N ASP A 281 4.55 0.78 9.07
CA ASP A 281 5.96 1.15 8.84
C ASP A 281 6.05 2.59 8.34
N PRO A 282 7.14 3.35 8.59
CA PRO A 282 7.33 4.66 7.98
C PRO A 282 7.28 4.66 6.45
N SER A 283 7.64 3.54 5.80
CA SER A 283 7.50 3.32 4.35
C SER A 283 6.30 2.41 4.07
N THR A 284 5.35 2.90 3.28
CA THR A 284 4.19 2.10 2.86
C THR A 284 4.59 0.93 1.98
N ARG A 285 5.63 1.10 1.12
CA ARG A 285 6.24 0.00 0.37
C ARG A 285 6.70 -1.13 1.29
N ASN A 286 7.35 -0.81 2.40
CA ASN A 286 7.81 -1.81 3.36
C ASN A 286 6.61 -2.48 4.04
N ALA A 287 5.61 -1.71 4.46
CA ALA A 287 4.39 -2.26 5.06
C ALA A 287 3.71 -3.25 4.11
N ASP A 288 3.63 -2.93 2.82
CA ASP A 288 2.98 -3.73 1.77
C ASP A 288 3.71 -5.06 1.55
N GLY A 289 5.00 -5.04 1.21
CA GLY A 289 5.78 -6.26 1.03
C GLY A 289 5.85 -7.14 2.28
N LEU A 290 5.97 -6.52 3.46
CA LEU A 290 6.02 -7.24 4.73
C LEU A 290 4.67 -7.84 5.11
N SER A 291 3.54 -7.17 4.86
CA SER A 291 2.22 -7.75 5.15
C SER A 291 1.96 -9.00 4.31
N THR A 292 2.34 -8.98 3.03
CA THR A 292 2.28 -10.14 2.13
C THR A 292 3.21 -11.26 2.60
N LEU A 293 4.46 -10.94 2.95
CA LEU A 293 5.42 -11.90 3.48
C LEU A 293 4.90 -12.59 4.76
N LEU A 294 4.42 -11.80 5.72
CA LEU A 294 3.91 -12.33 6.99
C LEU A 294 2.64 -13.17 6.78
N MET A 295 1.79 -12.78 5.83
CA MET A 295 0.62 -13.56 5.45
C MET A 295 1.02 -14.90 4.85
N ALA A 296 2.03 -14.94 3.98
CA ALA A 296 2.55 -16.19 3.39
C ALA A 296 3.20 -17.11 4.44
N LEU A 297 3.90 -16.56 5.44
CA LEU A 297 4.50 -17.33 6.54
C LEU A 297 3.48 -17.88 7.54
N GLY A 298 2.30 -17.27 7.63
CA GLY A 298 1.25 -17.69 8.56
C GLY A 298 1.44 -17.22 10.02
N PRO A 299 0.54 -17.65 10.94
CA PRO A 299 0.41 -17.03 12.26
C PRO A 299 1.62 -17.24 13.17
N GLU A 300 2.30 -18.37 13.08
CA GLU A 300 3.40 -18.68 14.00
C GLU A 300 4.77 -18.30 13.43
N GLU A 301 5.05 -18.68 12.19
CA GLU A 301 6.32 -18.36 11.53
C GLU A 301 6.40 -16.85 11.27
N GLY A 302 5.31 -16.26 10.73
CA GLY A 302 5.20 -14.83 10.49
C GLY A 302 5.31 -14.01 11.75
N TYR A 303 4.70 -14.43 12.86
CA TYR A 303 4.82 -13.72 14.12
C TYR A 303 6.27 -13.73 14.63
N ARG A 304 6.95 -14.89 14.62
CA ARG A 304 8.38 -14.99 15.01
C ARG A 304 9.28 -14.12 14.11
N PHE A 305 8.99 -14.10 12.81
CA PHE A 305 9.69 -13.23 11.87
C PHE A 305 9.48 -11.75 12.25
N ALA A 306 8.23 -11.34 12.49
CA ALA A 306 7.91 -9.96 12.84
C ALA A 306 8.56 -9.52 14.16
N GLU A 307 8.60 -10.38 15.18
CA GLU A 307 9.31 -10.10 16.45
C GLU A 307 10.82 -9.93 16.22
N LYS A 308 11.44 -10.88 15.49
CA LYS A 308 12.88 -10.86 15.18
C LYS A 308 13.29 -9.57 14.46
N HIS A 309 12.46 -9.11 13.53
CA HIS A 309 12.72 -7.92 12.73
C HIS A 309 12.12 -6.64 13.33
N ARG A 310 11.53 -6.70 14.53
CA ARG A 310 10.93 -5.58 15.26
C ARG A 310 9.87 -4.85 14.44
N LEU A 311 9.05 -5.58 13.72
CA LEU A 311 7.97 -5.02 12.91
C LEU A 311 6.77 -4.67 13.79
N ALA A 312 6.08 -3.57 13.50
CA ALA A 312 4.79 -3.26 14.10
C ALA A 312 3.69 -3.95 13.29
N ALA A 313 3.17 -5.06 13.81
CA ALA A 313 2.19 -5.88 13.10
C ALA A 313 1.04 -6.35 14.01
N LEU A 314 -0.15 -6.42 13.41
CA LEU A 314 -1.38 -6.99 13.99
C LEU A 314 -1.75 -8.22 13.16
N PHE A 315 -1.80 -9.38 13.80
CA PHE A 315 -2.25 -10.66 13.23
C PHE A 315 -3.68 -10.95 13.69
N VAL A 316 -4.55 -11.31 12.76
CA VAL A 316 -5.93 -11.71 13.06
C VAL A 316 -6.16 -13.11 12.50
N SER A 317 -6.42 -14.07 13.39
CA SER A 317 -6.60 -15.48 13.05
C SER A 317 -8.03 -15.93 13.29
N ARG A 318 -8.53 -16.86 12.48
CA ARG A 318 -9.83 -17.51 12.70
C ARG A 318 -9.76 -18.43 13.91
N GLN A 319 -10.73 -18.29 14.81
CA GLN A 319 -10.88 -19.17 15.98
C GLN A 319 -12.36 -19.52 16.20
N GLY A 320 -12.74 -20.75 15.91
CA GLY A 320 -14.15 -21.16 15.92
C GLY A 320 -15.00 -20.30 14.98
N ASN A 321 -16.06 -19.68 15.51
CA ASN A 321 -16.92 -18.75 14.76
C ASN A 321 -16.47 -17.28 14.86
N GLY A 322 -15.29 -16.99 15.39
CA GLY A 322 -14.78 -15.65 15.62
C GLY A 322 -13.35 -15.48 15.15
N PHE A 323 -12.73 -14.41 15.67
CA PHE A 323 -11.34 -14.06 15.38
C PHE A 323 -10.60 -13.84 16.70
N ASP A 324 -9.34 -14.25 16.73
CA ASP A 324 -8.35 -13.90 17.74
C ASP A 324 -7.33 -12.95 17.15
N SER A 325 -6.87 -11.97 17.96
CA SER A 325 -5.95 -10.93 17.51
C SER A 325 -4.69 -10.94 18.37
N ARG A 326 -3.54 -10.92 17.71
CA ARG A 326 -2.23 -10.86 18.33
C ARG A 326 -1.38 -9.76 17.72
N THR A 327 -0.87 -8.86 18.58
CA THR A 327 0.01 -7.75 18.19
C THR A 327 1.46 -8.08 18.54
N THR A 328 2.40 -7.52 17.76
CA THR A 328 3.82 -7.60 18.09
C THR A 328 4.20 -6.59 19.19
N PRO A 329 5.31 -6.80 19.94
CA PRO A 329 5.78 -5.84 20.94
C PRO A 329 6.04 -4.44 20.36
N ARG A 330 6.47 -4.34 19.11
CA ARG A 330 6.68 -3.06 18.45
C ARG A 330 5.36 -2.35 18.16
N TYR A 331 4.33 -3.08 17.76
CA TYR A 331 2.98 -2.53 17.58
C TYR A 331 2.44 -1.96 18.90
N GLU A 332 2.53 -2.72 20.00
CA GLU A 332 2.10 -2.25 21.32
C GLU A 332 2.87 -1.01 21.78
N GLN A 333 4.18 -0.96 21.52
CA GLN A 333 4.99 0.21 21.86
C GLN A 333 4.52 1.47 21.15
N LEU A 334 4.12 1.38 19.88
CA LEU A 334 3.76 2.54 19.06
C LEU A 334 2.27 2.91 19.18
N PHE A 335 1.39 1.91 19.29
CA PHE A 335 -0.05 2.07 19.12
C PHE A 335 -0.91 1.45 20.22
N GLY A 336 -0.32 0.70 21.17
CA GLY A 336 -1.06 -0.01 22.22
C GLY A 336 -1.93 0.86 23.11
N ASN A 337 -1.55 2.12 23.32
CA ASN A 337 -2.34 3.09 24.10
C ASN A 337 -3.39 3.85 23.28
N GLN A 338 -3.49 3.59 21.96
CA GLN A 338 -4.39 4.32 21.06
C GLN A 338 -5.68 3.55 20.71
N GLY A 339 -5.76 2.30 21.12
CA GLY A 339 -6.85 1.42 20.73
C GLY A 339 -8.14 1.70 21.49
N GLU A 340 -9.02 2.58 20.99
CA GLU A 340 -10.43 2.40 21.21
C GLU A 340 -10.86 1.14 20.42
N ARG A 341 -11.09 0.04 21.12
CA ARG A 341 -11.81 -1.11 20.55
C ARG A 341 -13.28 -0.68 20.46
N PRO A 342 -13.90 -0.75 19.28
CA PRO A 342 -15.31 -0.37 19.12
C PRO A 342 -16.24 -1.25 19.91
#